data_daa07b7c18725024773016bb32ad56a2
#
_entry.id   daa07b7c18725024773016bb32ad56a2
#
_cell.length_a   1.000
_cell.length_b   1.000
_cell.length_c   1.000
_cell.angle_alpha   90.00
_cell.angle_beta   90.00
_cell.angle_gamma   90.00
#
_symmetry.space_group_name_H-M   'P 1'
#
loop_
_entity.id
_entity.type
_entity.pdbx_description
1 polymer ?
#
loop_
_entity_poly.entity_id
_entity_poly.type
_entity_poly.pdbx_seq_one_letter_code
_entity_poly.pdbx_strand_id
1 'polypeptide(L)'
;EILPENLFSILSTYKPSKQKNKFVYADALFVLYKAFKTELQLKRAKFAEMLQENLASELLESDFSDELKNDEENNIAGLSKFLVRKLHETGWIEFERGQDFEEYVILPDYNIKILKTFNELTNQKLESTFSYVYDTYSALKQADSEKDDKAKYVYNAIYSATKNTNALCELLSTVYHNLNNFCKKQLDLNTANDVFSEHYDKFYS
;
A
#
# COMPACT_ATOMS: atom_id res chain seq x y z
N GLU A 1 -13.78 -18.77 -1.54
CA GLU A 1 -13.87 -17.30 -1.31
C GLU A 1 -12.43 -16.76 -1.27
N ILE A 2 -12.11 -15.73 -2.08
CA ILE A 2 -10.70 -15.30 -2.25
C ILE A 2 -10.31 -14.32 -1.14
N LEU A 3 -11.25 -13.55 -0.61
CA LEU A 3 -11.02 -12.53 0.42
C LEU A 3 -12.06 -12.66 1.54
N PRO A 4 -11.70 -12.36 2.82
CA PRO A 4 -12.66 -12.26 3.90
C PRO A 4 -13.73 -11.18 3.64
N GLU A 5 -15.00 -11.48 3.94
CA GLU A 5 -16.12 -10.55 3.70
C GLU A 5 -15.92 -9.17 4.36
N ASN A 6 -15.31 -9.14 5.53
CA ASN A 6 -15.14 -7.93 6.33
C ASN A 6 -13.81 -7.20 6.11
N LEU A 7 -12.97 -7.64 5.13
CA LEU A 7 -11.62 -7.12 4.96
C LEU A 7 -11.57 -5.58 4.83
N PHE A 8 -12.46 -5.02 4.02
CA PHE A 8 -12.49 -3.57 3.77
C PHE A 8 -13.41 -2.79 4.72
N SER A 9 -14.04 -3.45 5.69
CA SER A 9 -14.98 -2.80 6.63
C SER A 9 -14.32 -1.67 7.43
N ILE A 10 -13.03 -1.80 7.78
CA ILE A 10 -12.27 -0.78 8.50
C ILE A 10 -12.05 0.52 7.67
N LEU A 11 -12.10 0.43 6.34
CA LEU A 11 -11.93 1.57 5.45
C LEU A 11 -13.26 2.22 5.04
N SER A 12 -14.39 1.58 5.39
CA SER A 12 -15.73 2.07 5.10
C SER A 12 -16.40 2.60 6.36
N THR A 13 -16.48 3.92 6.52
CA THR A 13 -17.21 4.54 7.62
C THR A 13 -18.42 5.29 7.10
N TYR A 14 -19.61 4.89 7.59
CA TYR A 14 -20.89 5.52 7.24
C TYR A 14 -21.20 6.79 8.07
N LYS A 15 -20.48 7.01 9.19
CA LYS A 15 -20.74 8.14 10.08
C LYS A 15 -19.75 9.28 9.79
N PRO A 16 -20.23 10.50 9.46
CA PRO A 16 -19.36 11.67 9.22
C PRO A 16 -18.41 12.00 10.38
N SER A 17 -18.86 11.79 11.62
CA SER A 17 -18.06 12.00 12.84
C SER A 17 -16.85 11.06 12.96
N LYS A 18 -16.85 9.93 12.25
CA LYS A 18 -15.80 8.91 12.30
C LYS A 18 -14.96 8.82 11.02
N GLN A 19 -15.01 9.84 10.16
CA GLN A 19 -14.17 9.86 8.94
C GLN A 19 -12.68 9.80 9.27
N LYS A 20 -12.24 10.34 10.41
CA LYS A 20 -10.83 10.27 10.84
C LYS A 20 -10.39 8.84 11.12
N ASN A 21 -11.23 7.99 11.69
CA ASN A 21 -10.86 6.60 12.04
C ASN A 21 -10.38 5.78 10.83
N LYS A 22 -11.01 5.98 9.64
CA LYS A 22 -10.58 5.25 8.43
C LYS A 22 -9.15 5.58 8.00
N PHE A 23 -8.70 6.83 8.24
CA PHE A 23 -7.34 7.22 7.94
C PHE A 23 -6.36 6.57 8.91
N VAL A 24 -6.71 6.49 10.21
CA VAL A 24 -5.89 5.77 11.20
C VAL A 24 -5.77 4.29 10.84
N TYR A 25 -6.84 3.65 10.37
CA TYR A 25 -6.75 2.27 9.88
C TYR A 25 -5.86 2.16 8.64
N ALA A 26 -5.97 3.09 7.70
CA ALA A 26 -5.10 3.12 6.52
C ALA A 26 -3.62 3.29 6.92
N ASP A 27 -3.33 4.21 7.83
CA ASP A 27 -1.97 4.44 8.33
C ASP A 27 -1.45 3.23 9.11
N ALA A 28 -2.30 2.56 9.90
CA ALA A 28 -1.93 1.30 10.56
C ALA A 28 -1.56 0.19 9.55
N LEU A 29 -2.25 0.13 8.40
CA LEU A 29 -1.90 -0.79 7.32
C LEU A 29 -0.56 -0.44 6.66
N PHE A 30 -0.21 0.85 6.54
CA PHE A 30 1.12 1.25 6.05
C PHE A 30 2.23 0.92 7.07
N VAL A 31 1.99 1.11 8.37
CA VAL A 31 2.92 0.68 9.43
C VAL A 31 3.11 -0.83 9.37
N LEU A 32 2.02 -1.61 9.22
CA LEU A 32 2.08 -3.07 9.06
C LEU A 32 2.93 -3.47 7.85
N TYR A 33 2.71 -2.85 6.70
CA TYR A 33 3.47 -3.15 5.49
C TYR A 33 4.96 -2.82 5.61
N LYS A 34 5.29 -1.71 6.26
CA LYS A 34 6.67 -1.31 6.56
C LYS A 34 7.33 -2.30 7.51
N ALA A 35 6.65 -2.67 8.60
CA ALA A 35 7.12 -3.66 9.55
C ALA A 35 7.39 -5.02 8.88
N PHE A 36 6.47 -5.49 8.03
CA PHE A 36 6.63 -6.73 7.29
C PHE A 36 7.85 -6.74 6.35
N LYS A 37 8.25 -5.58 5.80
CA LYS A 37 9.45 -5.46 4.97
C LYS A 37 10.76 -5.50 5.76
N THR A 38 10.74 -5.08 7.01
CA THR A 38 11.94 -4.92 7.85
C THR A 38 12.14 -6.05 8.83
N GLU A 39 11.07 -6.70 9.27
CA GLU A 39 11.08 -7.76 10.28
C GLU A 39 10.76 -9.11 9.65
N LEU A 40 11.63 -10.10 9.85
CA LEU A 40 11.38 -11.49 9.41
C LEU A 40 10.29 -12.16 10.24
N GLN A 41 10.20 -11.83 11.52
CA GLN A 41 9.20 -12.32 12.45
C GLN A 41 8.70 -11.14 13.30
N LEU A 42 7.45 -10.77 13.12
CA LEU A 42 6.85 -9.64 13.82
C LEU A 42 6.03 -10.14 15.02
N LYS A 43 6.51 -9.93 16.24
CA LYS A 43 5.74 -10.22 17.46
C LYS A 43 4.54 -9.28 17.57
N ARG A 44 3.40 -9.80 18.05
CA ARG A 44 2.17 -9.01 18.29
C ARG A 44 2.42 -7.80 19.18
N ALA A 45 3.18 -7.98 20.28
CA ALA A 45 3.52 -6.90 21.19
C ALA A 45 4.36 -5.81 20.49
N LYS A 46 5.37 -6.22 19.71
CA LYS A 46 6.21 -5.31 18.94
C LYS A 46 5.41 -4.52 17.90
N PHE A 47 4.47 -5.16 17.24
CA PHE A 47 3.60 -4.46 16.27
C PHE A 47 2.72 -3.41 16.97
N ALA A 48 2.17 -3.71 18.15
CA ALA A 48 1.41 -2.72 18.92
C ALA A 48 2.29 -1.53 19.37
N GLU A 49 3.54 -1.76 19.76
CA GLU A 49 4.51 -0.70 20.05
C GLU A 49 4.82 0.16 18.82
N MET A 50 5.01 -0.45 17.65
CA MET A 50 5.24 0.29 16.40
C MET A 50 4.04 1.15 16.01
N LEU A 51 2.80 0.68 16.22
CA LEU A 51 1.60 1.48 16.02
C LEU A 51 1.54 2.65 17.01
N GLN A 52 1.88 2.41 18.28
CA GLN A 52 1.94 3.45 19.29
C GLN A 52 2.96 4.54 18.93
N GLU A 53 4.15 4.16 18.46
CA GLU A 53 5.22 5.09 18.10
C GLU A 53 4.90 5.91 16.85
N ASN A 54 4.27 5.28 15.85
CA ASN A 54 4.04 5.94 14.56
C ASN A 54 2.71 6.68 14.46
N LEU A 55 1.70 6.35 15.29
CA LEU A 55 0.33 6.87 15.18
C LEU A 55 -0.15 7.53 16.48
N ALA A 56 0.75 7.97 17.36
CA ALA A 56 0.35 8.53 18.65
C ALA A 56 -0.57 9.75 18.55
N SER A 57 -0.28 10.66 17.62
CA SER A 57 -1.08 11.86 17.37
C SER A 57 -2.46 11.54 16.81
N GLU A 58 -2.49 10.67 15.80
CA GLU A 58 -3.72 10.26 15.11
C GLU A 58 -4.66 9.49 16.05
N LEU A 59 -4.09 8.65 16.92
CA LEU A 59 -4.83 7.91 17.93
C LEU A 59 -5.49 8.84 18.96
N LEU A 60 -4.79 9.88 19.39
CA LEU A 60 -5.34 10.87 20.33
C LEU A 60 -6.45 11.73 19.73
N GLU A 61 -6.39 12.02 18.43
CA GLU A 61 -7.37 12.82 17.72
C GLU A 61 -8.61 12.05 17.26
N SER A 62 -8.58 10.72 17.36
CA SER A 62 -9.62 9.84 16.86
C SER A 62 -10.55 9.34 17.96
N ASP A 63 -11.81 9.12 17.63
CA ASP A 63 -12.81 8.59 18.55
C ASP A 63 -13.16 7.14 18.19
N PHE A 64 -12.67 6.20 18.98
CA PHE A 64 -12.95 4.78 18.89
C PHE A 64 -13.89 4.25 19.99
N SER A 65 -14.50 5.14 20.79
CA SER A 65 -15.29 4.78 21.98
C SER A 65 -16.37 3.72 21.73
N ASP A 66 -17.03 3.77 20.56
CA ASP A 66 -18.08 2.80 20.19
C ASP A 66 -17.52 1.44 19.73
N GLU A 67 -16.20 1.34 19.48
CA GLU A 67 -15.54 0.17 18.93
C GLU A 67 -14.69 -0.57 19.96
N LEU A 68 -14.38 0.10 21.08
CA LEU A 68 -13.62 -0.47 22.19
C LEU A 68 -14.50 -1.47 22.96
N LYS A 69 -13.86 -2.55 23.42
CA LYS A 69 -14.47 -3.48 24.39
C LYS A 69 -14.35 -2.92 25.80
N ASN A 70 -15.18 -3.41 26.73
CA ASN A 70 -15.23 -2.91 28.10
C ASN A 70 -13.91 -3.04 28.89
N ASP A 71 -13.02 -3.93 28.46
CA ASP A 71 -11.70 -4.19 29.02
C ASP A 71 -10.56 -3.45 28.33
N GLU A 72 -10.86 -2.70 27.28
CA GLU A 72 -9.86 -1.94 26.51
C GLU A 72 -9.75 -0.49 27.02
N GLU A 73 -8.54 -0.08 27.30
CA GLU A 73 -8.26 1.28 27.78
C GLU A 73 -8.29 2.29 26.64
N ASN A 74 -8.93 3.43 26.88
CA ASN A 74 -8.95 4.55 25.93
C ASN A 74 -7.70 5.44 26.11
N ASN A 75 -6.51 4.83 26.04
CA ASN A 75 -5.22 5.51 25.98
C ASN A 75 -4.42 5.01 24.77
N ILE A 76 -3.31 5.66 24.43
CA ILE A 76 -2.52 5.32 23.23
C ILE A 76 -2.12 3.84 23.21
N ALA A 77 -1.70 3.29 24.35
CA ALA A 77 -1.31 1.88 24.43
C ALA A 77 -2.49 0.92 24.28
N GLY A 78 -3.65 1.25 24.83
CA GLY A 78 -4.90 0.49 24.66
C GLY A 78 -5.39 0.57 23.23
N LEU A 79 -5.40 1.77 22.63
CA LEU A 79 -5.82 1.99 21.24
C LEU A 79 -4.91 1.29 20.23
N SER A 80 -3.60 1.22 20.46
CA SER A 80 -2.71 0.46 19.57
C SER A 80 -2.99 -1.05 19.63
N LYS A 81 -3.27 -1.61 20.82
CA LYS A 81 -3.69 -3.01 20.98
C LYS A 81 -5.06 -3.26 20.33
N PHE A 82 -5.98 -2.31 20.47
CA PHE A 82 -7.27 -2.34 19.80
C PHE A 82 -7.10 -2.38 18.27
N LEU A 83 -6.24 -1.56 17.67
CA LEU A 83 -5.96 -1.60 16.24
C LEU A 83 -5.46 -2.98 15.80
N VAL A 84 -4.52 -3.58 16.53
CA VAL A 84 -4.02 -4.94 16.24
C VAL A 84 -5.15 -5.96 16.27
N ARG A 85 -6.02 -5.90 17.28
CA ARG A 85 -7.22 -6.76 17.37
C ARG A 85 -8.16 -6.54 16.18
N LYS A 86 -8.42 -5.29 15.83
CA LYS A 86 -9.34 -4.95 14.74
C LYS A 86 -8.81 -5.43 13.39
N LEU A 87 -7.53 -5.28 13.12
CA LEU A 87 -6.89 -5.81 11.92
C LEU A 87 -7.00 -7.35 11.84
N HIS A 88 -6.89 -8.03 12.97
CA HIS A 88 -7.10 -9.48 13.03
C HIS A 88 -8.57 -9.86 12.79
N GLU A 89 -9.53 -9.22 13.47
CA GLU A 89 -10.96 -9.49 13.33
C GLU A 89 -11.47 -9.26 11.90
N THR A 90 -10.83 -8.36 11.15
CA THR A 90 -11.18 -8.05 9.75
C THR A 90 -10.39 -8.86 8.73
N GLY A 91 -9.45 -9.71 9.15
CA GLY A 91 -8.70 -10.60 8.27
C GLY A 91 -7.49 -9.95 7.60
N TRP A 92 -7.04 -8.77 8.05
CA TRP A 92 -5.79 -8.18 7.56
C TRP A 92 -4.55 -8.89 8.07
N ILE A 93 -4.62 -9.44 9.27
CA ILE A 93 -3.54 -10.22 9.89
C ILE A 93 -4.10 -11.49 10.51
N GLU A 94 -3.24 -12.47 10.67
CA GLU A 94 -3.47 -13.68 11.46
C GLU A 94 -2.43 -13.75 12.57
N PHE A 95 -2.70 -14.58 13.60
CA PHE A 95 -1.73 -14.85 14.65
C PHE A 95 -1.30 -16.30 14.62
N GLU A 96 0.00 -16.52 14.72
CA GLU A 96 0.59 -17.84 14.89
C GLU A 96 1.35 -17.87 16.22
N ARG A 97 1.18 -18.95 16.98
CA ARG A 97 1.88 -19.14 18.24
C ARG A 97 3.24 -19.79 17.99
N GLY A 98 4.30 -19.08 18.34
CA GLY A 98 5.67 -19.59 18.26
C GLY A 98 6.01 -20.62 19.34
N GLN A 99 7.19 -21.25 19.20
CA GLN A 99 7.72 -22.20 20.19
C GLN A 99 8.07 -21.54 21.54
N ASP A 100 8.28 -20.23 21.53
CA ASP A 100 8.53 -19.37 22.70
C ASP A 100 7.25 -18.93 23.42
N PHE A 101 6.09 -19.48 23.03
CA PHE A 101 4.76 -19.10 23.50
C PHE A 101 4.33 -17.66 23.16
N GLU A 102 5.11 -16.94 22.36
CA GLU A 102 4.76 -15.62 21.85
C GLU A 102 3.82 -15.71 20.63
N GLU A 103 3.00 -14.70 20.43
CA GLU A 103 2.14 -14.57 19.26
C GLU A 103 2.86 -13.73 18.19
N TYR A 104 2.94 -14.28 16.99
CA TYR A 104 3.51 -13.64 15.81
C TYR A 104 2.42 -13.20 14.85
N VAL A 105 2.60 -12.05 14.26
CA VAL A 105 1.71 -11.51 13.21
C VAL A 105 2.07 -12.16 11.88
N ILE A 106 1.10 -12.82 11.28
CA ILE A 106 1.20 -13.38 9.94
C ILE A 106 0.39 -12.52 8.99
N LEU A 107 0.98 -12.20 7.87
CA LEU A 107 0.34 -11.43 6.82
C LEU A 107 -0.08 -12.38 5.68
N PRO A 108 -1.39 -12.60 5.45
CA PRO A 108 -1.88 -13.44 4.35
C PRO A 108 -1.39 -12.94 2.98
N ASP A 109 -1.13 -13.84 2.06
CA ASP A 109 -0.58 -13.52 0.72
C ASP A 109 -1.41 -12.48 -0.05
N TYR A 110 -2.73 -12.54 0.06
CA TYR A 110 -3.61 -11.57 -0.61
C TYR A 110 -3.43 -10.16 -0.02
N ASN A 111 -3.19 -10.04 1.30
CA ASN A 111 -2.94 -8.75 1.94
C ASN A 111 -1.58 -8.17 1.57
N ILE A 112 -0.56 -9.00 1.38
CA ILE A 112 0.75 -8.54 0.88
C ILE A 112 0.56 -7.85 -0.48
N LYS A 113 -0.23 -8.44 -1.38
CA LYS A 113 -0.49 -7.87 -2.71
C LYS A 113 -1.28 -6.56 -2.63
N ILE A 114 -2.32 -6.50 -1.78
CA ILE A 114 -3.13 -5.30 -1.58
C ILE A 114 -2.28 -4.16 -1.00
N LEU A 115 -1.52 -4.44 0.07
CA LEU A 115 -0.67 -3.44 0.71
C LEU A 115 0.46 -2.95 -0.20
N LYS A 116 1.02 -3.84 -1.02
CA LYS A 116 2.00 -3.46 -2.04
C LYS A 116 1.38 -2.46 -3.02
N THR A 117 0.17 -2.74 -3.52
CA THR A 117 -0.54 -1.84 -4.44
C THR A 117 -0.86 -0.50 -3.78
N PHE A 118 -1.32 -0.49 -2.52
CA PHE A 118 -1.55 0.76 -1.79
C PHE A 118 -0.27 1.58 -1.64
N ASN A 119 0.84 0.93 -1.28
CA ASN A 119 2.14 1.60 -1.16
C ASN A 119 2.66 2.13 -2.50
N GLU A 120 2.41 1.43 -3.60
CA GLU A 120 2.77 1.90 -4.95
C GLU A 120 1.94 3.12 -5.36
N LEU A 121 0.66 3.15 -5.02
CA LEU A 121 -0.22 4.30 -5.28
C LEU A 121 0.17 5.55 -4.48
N THR A 122 0.63 5.39 -3.24
CA THR A 122 1.07 6.53 -2.39
C THR A 122 2.47 7.01 -2.73
N ASN A 123 3.35 6.09 -3.13
CA ASN A 123 4.74 6.38 -3.49
C ASN A 123 4.93 6.41 -5.01
N GLN A 124 4.07 7.09 -5.76
CA GLN A 124 4.22 7.26 -7.20
C GLN A 124 5.60 7.87 -7.54
N LYS A 125 6.66 7.10 -7.32
CA LYS A 125 7.91 7.30 -8.04
C LYS A 125 7.61 6.91 -9.48
N LEU A 126 7.64 7.88 -10.37
CA LEU A 126 7.81 7.63 -11.78
C LEU A 126 9.07 6.76 -11.92
N GLU A 127 8.89 5.44 -11.93
CA GLU A 127 9.95 4.57 -12.40
C GLU A 127 10.31 5.09 -13.77
N SER A 128 11.59 5.40 -13.94
CA SER A 128 12.07 6.05 -15.16
C SER A 128 11.62 5.22 -16.36
N THR A 129 10.75 5.77 -17.18
CA THR A 129 10.26 5.15 -18.43
C THR A 129 11.43 4.63 -19.28
N PHE A 130 12.57 5.27 -19.16
CA PHE A 130 13.81 4.88 -19.81
C PHE A 130 14.37 3.53 -19.34
N SER A 131 14.12 3.10 -18.09
CA SER A 131 14.59 1.79 -17.62
C SER A 131 13.94 0.66 -18.39
N TYR A 132 12.63 0.71 -18.63
CA TYR A 132 11.92 -0.33 -19.37
C TYR A 132 12.44 -0.48 -20.81
N VAL A 133 12.69 0.64 -21.49
CA VAL A 133 13.23 0.62 -22.85
C VAL A 133 14.66 0.07 -22.87
N TYR A 134 15.50 0.55 -21.94
CA TYR A 134 16.89 0.09 -21.83
C TYR A 134 16.99 -1.39 -21.46
N ASP A 135 16.19 -1.86 -20.50
CA ASP A 135 16.19 -3.25 -20.06
C ASP A 135 15.69 -4.19 -21.16
N THR A 136 14.67 -3.76 -21.92
CA THR A 136 14.18 -4.50 -23.10
C THR A 136 15.29 -4.64 -24.15
N TYR A 137 15.94 -3.53 -24.50
CA TYR A 137 17.05 -3.52 -25.45
C TYR A 137 18.22 -4.41 -24.99
N SER A 138 18.60 -4.27 -23.72
CA SER A 138 19.71 -5.03 -23.12
C SER A 138 19.44 -6.53 -23.11
N ALA A 139 18.20 -6.94 -22.73
CA ALA A 139 17.80 -8.34 -22.76
C ALA A 139 17.87 -8.95 -24.16
N LEU A 140 17.37 -8.25 -25.18
CA LEU A 140 17.40 -8.71 -26.57
C LEU A 140 18.83 -8.76 -27.12
N LYS A 141 19.65 -7.75 -26.82
CA LYS A 141 21.06 -7.69 -27.25
C LYS A 141 21.90 -8.81 -26.64
N GLN A 142 21.68 -9.10 -25.34
CA GLN A 142 22.37 -10.21 -24.67
C GLN A 142 22.01 -11.54 -25.32
N ALA A 143 20.75 -11.78 -25.65
CA ALA A 143 20.30 -13.02 -26.31
C ALA A 143 20.94 -13.20 -27.69
N ASP A 144 21.21 -12.11 -28.44
CA ASP A 144 21.86 -12.16 -29.74
C ASP A 144 23.36 -12.48 -29.64
N SER A 145 24.01 -12.11 -28.54
CA SER A 145 25.45 -12.32 -28.33
C SER A 145 25.81 -13.74 -27.83
N GLU A 146 24.87 -14.50 -27.28
CA GLU A 146 25.11 -15.84 -26.72
C GLU A 146 25.14 -16.93 -27.81
N LYS A 147 26.24 -17.71 -27.84
CA LYS A 147 26.48 -18.73 -28.89
C LYS A 147 26.09 -20.15 -28.53
N ASP A 148 26.07 -20.51 -27.24
CA ASP A 148 26.07 -21.94 -26.85
C ASP A 148 24.75 -22.51 -26.30
N ASP A 149 23.76 -21.74 -25.97
CA ASP A 149 22.44 -22.28 -25.51
C ASP A 149 21.27 -21.36 -25.94
N LYS A 150 21.27 -21.08 -27.24
CA LYS A 150 20.40 -20.03 -27.85
C LYS A 150 18.92 -20.16 -27.49
N ALA A 151 18.37 -21.37 -27.43
CA ALA A 151 16.93 -21.55 -27.25
C ALA A 151 16.45 -21.03 -25.87
N LYS A 152 17.17 -21.32 -24.80
CA LYS A 152 16.82 -20.93 -23.43
C LYS A 152 17.04 -19.44 -23.20
N TYR A 153 18.14 -18.89 -23.69
CA TYR A 153 18.46 -17.47 -23.57
C TYR A 153 17.51 -16.60 -24.38
N VAL A 154 17.20 -17.01 -25.62
CA VAL A 154 16.24 -16.32 -26.48
C VAL A 154 14.84 -16.32 -25.85
N TYR A 155 14.39 -17.44 -25.29
CA TYR A 155 13.11 -17.51 -24.59
C TYR A 155 13.04 -16.53 -23.41
N ASN A 156 14.05 -16.55 -22.55
CA ASN A 156 14.12 -15.67 -21.38
C ASN A 156 14.20 -14.19 -21.78
N ALA A 157 14.94 -13.87 -22.85
CA ALA A 157 15.05 -12.52 -23.36
C ALA A 157 13.71 -12.01 -23.92
N ILE A 158 13.01 -12.83 -24.72
CA ILE A 158 11.68 -12.50 -25.25
C ILE A 158 10.69 -12.34 -24.10
N TYR A 159 10.70 -13.23 -23.12
CA TYR A 159 9.85 -13.14 -21.94
C TYR A 159 10.10 -11.83 -21.15
N SER A 160 11.36 -11.52 -20.89
CA SER A 160 11.75 -10.28 -20.19
C SER A 160 11.38 -9.03 -20.99
N ALA A 161 11.66 -9.01 -22.28
CA ALA A 161 11.30 -7.91 -23.17
C ALA A 161 9.79 -7.71 -23.22
N THR A 162 9.00 -8.77 -23.32
CA THR A 162 7.53 -8.71 -23.31
C THR A 162 7.02 -8.15 -21.97
N LYS A 163 7.56 -8.63 -20.85
CA LYS A 163 7.19 -8.14 -19.51
C LYS A 163 7.46 -6.65 -19.37
N ASN A 164 8.65 -6.19 -19.76
CA ASN A 164 9.03 -4.78 -19.67
C ASN A 164 8.20 -3.90 -20.60
N THR A 165 7.89 -4.39 -21.81
CA THR A 165 7.03 -3.69 -22.76
C THR A 165 5.60 -3.54 -22.22
N ASN A 166 5.04 -4.60 -21.64
CA ASN A 166 3.71 -4.54 -21.03
C ASN A 166 3.68 -3.56 -19.85
N ALA A 167 4.69 -3.57 -18.98
CA ALA A 167 4.80 -2.63 -17.87
C ALA A 167 4.89 -1.17 -18.37
N LEU A 168 5.63 -0.91 -19.45
CA LEU A 168 5.69 0.39 -20.09
C LEU A 168 4.32 0.82 -20.66
N CYS A 169 3.60 -0.07 -21.32
CA CYS A 169 2.26 0.19 -21.84
C CYS A 169 1.26 0.52 -20.71
N GLU A 170 1.31 -0.23 -19.61
CA GLU A 170 0.48 0.03 -18.42
C GLU A 170 0.80 1.40 -17.80
N LEU A 171 2.09 1.75 -17.68
CA LEU A 171 2.53 3.05 -17.18
C LEU A 171 2.02 4.18 -18.08
N LEU A 172 2.19 4.07 -19.40
CA LEU A 172 1.72 5.08 -20.36
C LEU A 172 0.20 5.22 -20.33
N SER A 173 -0.53 4.12 -20.20
CA SER A 173 -2.00 4.14 -20.04
C SER A 173 -2.40 4.88 -18.76
N THR A 174 -1.72 4.62 -17.64
CA THR A 174 -1.96 5.29 -16.37
C THR A 174 -1.69 6.79 -16.47
N VAL A 175 -0.57 7.19 -17.08
CA VAL A 175 -0.23 8.61 -17.32
C VAL A 175 -1.30 9.28 -18.19
N TYR A 176 -1.74 8.62 -19.25
CA TYR A 176 -2.80 9.13 -20.12
C TYR A 176 -4.12 9.37 -19.36
N HIS A 177 -4.56 8.39 -18.55
CA HIS A 177 -5.76 8.53 -17.76
C HIS A 177 -5.65 9.63 -16.69
N ASN A 178 -4.50 9.74 -16.03
CA ASN A 178 -4.26 10.79 -15.04
C ASN A 178 -4.27 12.17 -15.69
N LEU A 179 -3.65 12.32 -16.86
CA LEU A 179 -3.66 13.58 -17.62
C LEU A 179 -5.07 13.96 -18.04
N ASN A 180 -5.86 13.01 -18.55
CA ASN A 180 -7.26 13.25 -18.92
C ASN A 180 -8.11 13.67 -17.71
N ASN A 181 -7.92 13.02 -16.57
CA ASN A 181 -8.62 13.38 -15.34
C ASN A 181 -8.22 14.78 -14.84
N PHE A 182 -6.93 15.11 -14.93
CA PHE A 182 -6.43 16.45 -14.63
C PHE A 182 -7.06 17.50 -15.56
N CYS A 183 -7.03 17.28 -16.88
CA CYS A 183 -7.63 18.19 -17.84
C CYS A 183 -9.13 18.40 -17.60
N LYS A 184 -9.88 17.32 -17.27
CA LYS A 184 -11.31 17.43 -16.93
C LYS A 184 -11.53 18.27 -15.71
N LYS A 185 -10.77 18.05 -14.63
CA LYS A 185 -10.86 18.87 -13.41
C LYS A 185 -10.56 20.34 -13.68
N GLN A 186 -9.55 20.63 -14.52
CA GLN A 186 -9.23 22.02 -14.89
C GLN A 186 -10.36 22.70 -15.67
N LEU A 187 -11.07 21.94 -16.52
CA LEU A 187 -12.24 22.46 -17.25
C LEU A 187 -13.47 22.72 -16.35
N ASP A 188 -13.58 21.98 -15.24
CA ASP A 188 -14.64 22.14 -14.27
C ASP A 188 -14.39 23.30 -13.28
N LEU A 189 -13.18 23.89 -13.24
CA LEU A 189 -12.84 25.03 -12.40
C LEU A 189 -13.38 26.34 -13.00
N ASN A 190 -14.19 27.05 -12.22
CA ASN A 190 -14.93 28.22 -12.70
C ASN A 190 -14.10 29.52 -12.76
N THR A 191 -12.94 29.55 -12.10
CA THR A 191 -12.08 30.75 -12.07
C THR A 191 -10.61 30.43 -12.30
N ALA A 192 -9.86 31.41 -12.86
CA ALA A 192 -8.42 31.28 -13.02
C ALA A 192 -7.69 31.10 -11.68
N ASN A 193 -8.21 31.69 -10.59
CA ASN A 193 -7.65 31.54 -9.24
C ASN A 193 -7.76 30.11 -8.73
N ASP A 194 -8.87 29.43 -8.98
CA ASP A 194 -9.06 28.02 -8.58
C ASP A 194 -8.06 27.11 -9.31
N VAL A 195 -7.84 27.39 -10.61
CA VAL A 195 -6.84 26.68 -11.42
C VAL A 195 -5.42 26.88 -10.86
N PHE A 196 -5.07 28.13 -10.53
CA PHE A 196 -3.75 28.46 -9.98
C PHE A 196 -3.53 27.84 -8.60
N SER A 197 -4.53 27.88 -7.71
CA SER A 197 -4.45 27.30 -6.37
C SER A 197 -4.26 25.79 -6.43
N GLU A 198 -5.06 25.07 -7.21
CA GLU A 198 -4.91 23.63 -7.37
C GLU A 198 -3.56 23.21 -7.99
N HIS A 199 -3.07 24.02 -8.95
CA HIS A 199 -1.78 23.77 -9.59
C HIS A 199 -0.63 23.98 -8.59
N TYR A 200 -0.69 25.04 -7.77
CA TYR A 200 0.33 25.35 -6.78
C TYR A 200 0.40 24.26 -5.71
N ASP A 201 -0.73 23.87 -5.14
CA ASP A 201 -0.82 22.88 -4.07
C ASP A 201 -0.34 21.49 -4.53
N LYS A 202 -0.52 21.17 -5.80
CA LYS A 202 -0.21 19.84 -6.34
C LYS A 202 1.22 19.66 -6.83
N PHE A 203 1.89 20.74 -7.25
CA PHE A 203 3.22 20.68 -7.87
C PHE A 203 4.32 21.37 -7.06
N TYR A 204 3.97 22.18 -6.04
CA TYR A 204 4.93 22.99 -5.28
C TYR A 204 4.84 22.80 -3.75
N SER A 205 3.92 21.99 -3.23
CA SER A 205 3.85 21.54 -1.85
C SER A 205 4.37 20.10 -1.70
#